data_d4732ac699e157d5569281e4004ea41f
#
_entry.id   d4732ac699e157d5569281e4004ea41f
#
_cell.length_a   1.000
_cell.length_b   1.000
_cell.length_c   1.000
_cell.angle_alpha   90.00
_cell.angle_beta   90.00
_cell.angle_gamma   90.00
#
_symmetry.space_group_name_H-M   'P 1'
#
loop_
_entity.id
_entity.type
_entity.pdbx_description
1 polymer ?
#
loop_
_entity_poly.entity_id
_entity_poly.type
_entity_poly.pdbx_seq_one_letter_code
_entity_poly.pdbx_strand_id
1 'polypeptide(L)'
;MNRSHRVRLIGLAIAALVPVSSGLAAEVPYSPYLKYLYAYADAILAHGRDTYGPKKSGLILSALDRETLAPLTTRPASPAGIRRDDRNGHPWEELVGANPQRDQNLLRLLYKLTLMSQETKYRDAADAELKWFLENTRSPATGLLPWGEHLSWNVMTDQVIHNTHEYARPWVLWERCFELAPEASRKFALGLWEHQIGDHKTGAFDRHADYDKHGPGTGRDYPRHAGFYIRTWAEAHAKTKDPVFLTAIDTVLSRFERKRDPKTGLIPDRGESSIAAPLSSLSMAIDCWGAAGRLPEEMATRLRKFTTDEDAVFCALPHDLKTRRGFVETALRATGVASAPAGVLLDGPPGPFTPLWDGMYGAYTTASVGMMCVARYENGGGTAYRDLIVAAADCYLTCDPTEDVDVWPMTMGHVISLELAAWRITAQERYFKRAEQLGLLALDLFWEDKPLPKASLKTGHYETITGCDSLALALFDLHLTTLHITAVSIPCNTLDR
;
A
#
# COMPACT_ATOMS: atom_id res chain seq x y z
N MET A 1 -38.97 15.64 58.21
CA MET A 1 -39.40 17.06 58.25
C MET A 1 -38.56 17.80 57.25
N ASN A 2 -39.25 18.42 56.34
CA ASN A 2 -39.11 19.60 55.51
C ASN A 2 -38.33 19.49 54.21
N ARG A 3 -39.09 19.45 53.22
CA ARG A 3 -39.67 20.43 52.24
C ARG A 3 -38.74 20.83 51.11
N SER A 4 -39.13 20.33 49.98
CA SER A 4 -38.78 20.73 48.60
C SER A 4 -39.09 22.20 48.29
N HIS A 5 -38.19 22.86 47.55
CA HIS A 5 -38.58 24.03 46.75
C HIS A 5 -38.16 23.81 45.30
N ARG A 6 -39.17 23.65 44.45
CA ARG A 6 -39.05 23.77 42.98
C ARG A 6 -39.10 25.25 42.62
N VAL A 7 -38.09 25.73 41.92
CA VAL A 7 -38.13 27.03 41.25
C VAL A 7 -38.34 26.76 39.75
N ARG A 8 -39.49 27.24 39.24
CA ARG A 8 -39.77 27.31 37.79
C ARG A 8 -39.14 28.60 37.26
N LEU A 9 -38.22 28.48 36.31
CA LEU A 9 -37.76 29.58 35.47
C LEU A 9 -38.54 29.57 34.17
N ILE A 10 -39.28 30.65 33.96
CA ILE A 10 -40.00 30.99 32.72
C ILE A 10 -38.98 31.72 31.86
N GLY A 11 -38.53 31.10 30.77
CA GLY A 11 -37.66 31.74 29.77
C GLY A 11 -38.50 32.47 28.74
N LEU A 12 -38.36 33.80 28.67
CA LEU A 12 -38.84 34.62 27.56
C LEU A 12 -37.92 34.40 26.36
N ALA A 13 -38.47 33.92 25.25
CA ALA A 13 -37.78 33.86 23.96
C ALA A 13 -37.93 35.24 23.28
N ILE A 14 -36.84 35.98 23.19
CA ILE A 14 -36.74 37.18 22.34
C ILE A 14 -36.29 36.68 20.96
N ALA A 15 -37.19 36.72 19.99
CA ALA A 15 -36.87 36.51 18.58
C ALA A 15 -36.16 37.75 18.04
N ALA A 16 -34.84 37.67 17.87
CA ALA A 16 -34.07 38.66 17.12
C ALA A 16 -34.23 38.38 15.63
N LEU A 17 -34.91 39.25 14.91
CA LEU A 17 -34.92 39.34 13.45
C LEU A 17 -33.53 39.77 12.99
N VAL A 18 -32.73 38.78 12.48
CA VAL A 18 -31.49 39.06 11.77
C VAL A 18 -31.87 39.41 10.32
N PRO A 19 -31.40 40.52 9.76
CA PRO A 19 -31.64 40.81 8.35
C PRO A 19 -30.92 39.80 7.48
N VAL A 20 -31.65 39.10 6.61
CA VAL A 20 -31.10 38.25 5.56
C VAL A 20 -30.38 39.15 4.57
N SER A 21 -29.08 39.29 4.71
CA SER A 21 -28.23 39.81 3.63
C SER A 21 -28.30 38.81 2.48
N SER A 22 -28.67 39.29 1.29
CA SER A 22 -28.57 38.52 0.04
C SER A 22 -27.09 38.29 -0.30
N GLY A 23 -26.45 37.38 0.44
CA GLY A 23 -25.17 36.85 0.08
C GLY A 23 -25.36 35.86 -1.09
N LEU A 24 -24.54 36.01 -2.11
CA LEU A 24 -24.33 35.03 -3.15
C LEU A 24 -24.40 33.62 -2.53
N ALA A 25 -25.34 32.79 -3.01
CA ALA A 25 -25.41 31.41 -2.59
C ALA A 25 -24.03 30.80 -2.84
N ALA A 26 -23.35 30.41 -1.78
CA ALA A 26 -22.11 29.65 -1.92
C ALA A 26 -22.44 28.42 -2.76
N GLU A 27 -21.74 28.25 -3.88
CA GLU A 27 -21.90 27.07 -4.70
C GLU A 27 -21.70 25.86 -3.79
N VAL A 28 -22.69 24.96 -3.78
CA VAL A 28 -22.56 23.71 -3.02
C VAL A 28 -21.38 22.95 -3.63
N PRO A 29 -20.34 22.62 -2.83
CA PRO A 29 -19.18 21.94 -3.35
C PRO A 29 -19.62 20.66 -4.07
N TYR A 30 -19.25 20.51 -5.33
CA TYR A 30 -19.56 19.34 -6.15
C TYR A 30 -18.32 18.47 -6.29
N SER A 31 -18.47 17.16 -6.10
CA SER A 31 -17.42 16.18 -6.34
C SER A 31 -17.96 15.02 -7.19
N PRO A 32 -17.38 14.78 -8.36
CA PRO A 32 -17.85 13.71 -9.25
C PRO A 32 -17.37 12.32 -8.83
N TYR A 33 -16.38 12.22 -7.95
CA TYR A 33 -15.62 10.98 -7.74
C TYR A 33 -16.44 9.84 -7.14
N LEU A 34 -17.28 10.11 -6.15
CA LEU A 34 -17.97 9.08 -5.37
C LEU A 34 -18.84 8.15 -6.21
N LYS A 35 -19.48 8.66 -7.28
CA LYS A 35 -20.28 7.83 -8.19
C LYS A 35 -19.43 6.76 -8.89
N TYR A 36 -18.19 7.09 -9.29
CA TYR A 36 -17.27 6.14 -9.92
C TYR A 36 -16.76 5.10 -8.92
N LEU A 37 -16.53 5.52 -7.66
CA LEU A 37 -16.08 4.62 -6.60
C LEU A 37 -17.16 3.59 -6.23
N TYR A 38 -18.44 4.00 -6.16
CA TYR A 38 -19.54 3.06 -5.98
C TYR A 38 -19.70 2.13 -7.20
N ALA A 39 -19.67 2.69 -8.41
CA ALA A 39 -19.77 1.88 -9.63
C ALA A 39 -18.64 0.84 -9.71
N TYR A 40 -17.41 1.22 -9.33
CA TYR A 40 -16.26 0.33 -9.25
C TYR A 40 -16.49 -0.79 -8.22
N ALA A 41 -16.82 -0.42 -6.98
CA ALA A 41 -17.06 -1.40 -5.92
C ALA A 41 -18.23 -2.34 -6.26
N ASP A 42 -19.34 -1.79 -6.73
CA ASP A 42 -20.53 -2.59 -7.10
C ASP A 42 -20.27 -3.53 -8.29
N ALA A 43 -19.49 -3.09 -9.29
CA ALA A 43 -19.09 -3.95 -10.40
C ALA A 43 -18.20 -5.12 -9.94
N ILE A 44 -17.23 -4.85 -9.07
CA ILE A 44 -16.41 -5.91 -8.46
C ILE A 44 -17.28 -6.88 -7.65
N LEU A 45 -18.19 -6.39 -6.83
CA LEU A 45 -19.04 -7.25 -5.99
C LEU A 45 -20.04 -8.07 -6.83
N ALA A 46 -20.51 -7.54 -7.95
CA ALA A 46 -21.48 -8.22 -8.81
C ALA A 46 -20.84 -9.20 -9.80
N HIS A 47 -19.65 -8.89 -10.32
CA HIS A 47 -19.05 -9.58 -11.45
C HIS A 47 -17.63 -10.11 -11.18
N GLY A 48 -16.87 -9.46 -10.28
CA GLY A 48 -15.49 -9.81 -9.98
C GLY A 48 -15.33 -10.84 -8.86
N ARG A 49 -16.41 -11.35 -8.27
CA ARG A 49 -16.33 -12.38 -7.24
C ARG A 49 -16.34 -13.77 -7.80
N ASP A 50 -15.58 -14.65 -7.20
CA ASP A 50 -15.54 -16.07 -7.56
C ASP A 50 -16.90 -16.75 -7.34
N THR A 51 -17.58 -16.95 -8.44
CA THR A 51 -18.79 -17.80 -8.61
C THR A 51 -18.51 -18.95 -9.56
N TYR A 52 -17.27 -19.14 -9.90
CA TYR A 52 -16.73 -20.12 -10.84
C TYR A 52 -16.34 -21.41 -10.11
N GLY A 53 -15.61 -22.28 -10.71
CA GLY A 53 -15.05 -23.47 -10.09
C GLY A 53 -16.02 -24.30 -9.23
N PRO A 54 -15.52 -25.33 -8.58
CA PRO A 54 -16.30 -26.19 -7.67
C PRO A 54 -16.69 -25.49 -6.35
N LYS A 55 -15.82 -24.62 -5.76
CA LYS A 55 -16.02 -24.10 -4.42
C LYS A 55 -16.80 -22.78 -4.34
N LYS A 56 -16.76 -21.98 -5.38
CA LYS A 56 -17.41 -20.65 -5.38
C LYS A 56 -17.08 -19.85 -4.12
N SER A 57 -15.79 -19.58 -3.96
CA SER A 57 -15.23 -19.01 -2.73
C SER A 57 -15.69 -17.57 -2.43
N GLY A 58 -16.12 -16.84 -3.48
CA GLY A 58 -16.42 -15.41 -3.40
C GLY A 58 -15.16 -14.53 -3.30
N LEU A 59 -13.96 -15.06 -3.52
CA LEU A 59 -12.73 -14.29 -3.63
C LEU A 59 -12.81 -13.30 -4.78
N ILE A 60 -12.12 -12.18 -4.68
CA ILE A 60 -12.07 -11.18 -5.74
C ILE A 60 -11.01 -11.57 -6.78
N LEU A 61 -11.41 -11.53 -8.05
CA LEU A 61 -10.52 -11.74 -9.18
C LEU A 61 -9.68 -10.49 -9.41
N SER A 62 -8.39 -10.69 -9.60
CA SER A 62 -7.44 -9.60 -9.82
C SER A 62 -7.50 -8.97 -11.21
N ALA A 63 -8.24 -9.57 -12.16
CA ALA A 63 -8.38 -9.04 -13.53
C ALA A 63 -9.73 -9.39 -14.13
N LEU A 64 -10.28 -8.44 -14.91
CA LEU A 64 -11.57 -8.57 -15.61
C LEU A 64 -11.53 -7.87 -16.95
N ASP A 65 -12.33 -8.36 -17.88
CA ASP A 65 -12.68 -7.62 -19.08
C ASP A 65 -13.58 -6.43 -18.73
N ARG A 66 -13.24 -5.23 -19.20
CA ARG A 66 -13.97 -4.00 -18.83
C ARG A 66 -15.29 -3.82 -19.58
N GLU A 67 -15.47 -4.49 -20.73
CA GLU A 67 -16.70 -4.40 -21.53
C GLU A 67 -17.76 -5.38 -21.02
N THR A 68 -17.34 -6.62 -20.80
CA THR A 68 -18.24 -7.69 -20.41
C THR A 68 -18.34 -7.91 -18.92
N LEU A 69 -17.40 -7.36 -18.15
CA LEU A 69 -17.18 -7.56 -16.71
C LEU A 69 -16.94 -9.03 -16.34
N ALA A 70 -16.55 -9.84 -17.30
CA ALA A 70 -16.27 -11.26 -17.12
C ALA A 70 -14.77 -11.52 -16.86
N PRO A 71 -14.41 -12.68 -16.30
CA PRO A 71 -13.03 -13.13 -16.26
C PRO A 71 -12.41 -13.16 -17.65
N LEU A 72 -11.13 -12.86 -17.73
CA LEU A 72 -10.40 -12.86 -19.00
C LEU A 72 -10.16 -14.30 -19.46
N THR A 73 -10.77 -14.67 -20.59
CA THR A 73 -10.59 -16.00 -21.21
C THR A 73 -9.30 -16.11 -22.01
N THR A 74 -8.65 -14.98 -22.28
CA THR A 74 -7.34 -14.90 -22.91
C THR A 74 -6.47 -13.92 -22.12
N ARG A 75 -5.15 -14.14 -22.12
CA ARG A 75 -4.22 -13.26 -21.41
C ARG A 75 -3.90 -12.03 -22.28
N PRO A 76 -4.39 -10.84 -21.97
CA PRO A 76 -4.07 -9.64 -22.71
C PRO A 76 -2.58 -9.25 -22.53
N ALA A 77 -2.08 -8.35 -23.38
CA ALA A 77 -0.76 -7.77 -23.22
C ALA A 77 -0.57 -7.20 -21.82
N SER A 78 0.64 -7.33 -21.29
CA SER A 78 0.98 -6.71 -20.00
C SER A 78 1.04 -5.19 -20.16
N PRO A 79 0.60 -4.42 -19.14
CA PRO A 79 1.00 -3.02 -19.04
C PRO A 79 2.52 -2.88 -19.15
N ALA A 80 3.01 -1.78 -19.72
CA ALA A 80 4.44 -1.54 -19.76
C ALA A 80 5.03 -1.54 -18.32
N GLY A 81 6.22 -2.09 -18.16
CA GLY A 81 6.84 -2.25 -16.85
C GLY A 81 6.36 -3.45 -16.02
N ILE A 82 5.36 -4.21 -16.50
CA ILE A 82 4.89 -5.46 -15.88
C ILE A 82 5.38 -6.65 -16.70
N ARG A 83 6.14 -7.54 -16.08
CA ARG A 83 6.53 -8.80 -16.72
C ARG A 83 5.34 -9.77 -16.74
N ARG A 84 5.36 -10.69 -17.71
CA ARG A 84 4.32 -11.70 -17.84
C ARG A 84 4.17 -12.55 -16.56
N ASP A 85 5.28 -12.83 -15.89
CA ASP A 85 5.36 -13.68 -14.70
C ASP A 85 4.99 -12.96 -13.39
N ASP A 86 4.89 -11.62 -13.40
CA ASP A 86 4.47 -10.83 -12.24
C ASP A 86 2.95 -10.87 -12.04
N ARG A 87 2.18 -11.31 -13.05
CA ARG A 87 0.73 -11.24 -13.08
C ARG A 87 0.10 -12.47 -12.41
N ASN A 88 -1.07 -12.26 -11.79
CA ASN A 88 -1.82 -13.35 -11.17
C ASN A 88 -2.28 -14.37 -12.20
N GLY A 89 -1.72 -15.56 -12.14
CA GLY A 89 -1.91 -16.63 -13.10
C GLY A 89 -0.57 -17.15 -13.60
N HIS A 90 -0.54 -18.40 -14.03
CA HIS A 90 0.65 -18.96 -14.67
C HIS A 90 0.92 -18.18 -15.97
N PRO A 91 2.19 -17.99 -16.41
CA PRO A 91 2.52 -17.23 -17.63
C PRO A 91 1.78 -17.65 -18.90
N TRP A 92 1.28 -18.87 -18.94
CA TRP A 92 0.61 -19.48 -20.10
C TRP A 92 -0.91 -19.64 -19.94
N GLU A 93 -1.46 -19.26 -18.77
CA GLU A 93 -2.87 -19.39 -18.44
C GLU A 93 -3.59 -18.05 -18.46
N GLU A 94 -4.92 -18.09 -18.33
CA GLU A 94 -5.75 -16.91 -18.16
C GLU A 94 -5.45 -16.19 -16.84
N LEU A 95 -5.86 -14.92 -16.75
CA LEU A 95 -5.73 -14.12 -15.53
C LEU A 95 -6.90 -14.36 -14.57
N VAL A 96 -7.00 -15.57 -14.04
CA VAL A 96 -8.09 -16.03 -13.18
C VAL A 96 -7.66 -16.21 -11.71
N GLY A 97 -6.59 -15.55 -11.33
CA GLY A 97 -6.06 -15.59 -9.96
C GLY A 97 -6.73 -14.57 -9.04
N ALA A 98 -6.97 -14.99 -7.79
CA ALA A 98 -7.28 -14.11 -6.68
C ALA A 98 -6.04 -13.92 -5.79
N ASN A 99 -5.73 -12.68 -5.41
CA ASN A 99 -4.56 -12.36 -4.61
C ASN A 99 -4.85 -11.17 -3.67
N PRO A 100 -5.40 -11.41 -2.48
CA PRO A 100 -5.81 -10.34 -1.56
C PRO A 100 -4.69 -9.36 -1.22
N GLN A 101 -3.41 -9.77 -1.30
CA GLN A 101 -2.29 -8.87 -1.05
C GLN A 101 -2.21 -7.74 -2.08
N ARG A 102 -2.64 -7.99 -3.32
CA ARG A 102 -2.74 -6.96 -4.37
C ARG A 102 -4.03 -6.15 -4.27
N ASP A 103 -5.08 -6.74 -3.69
CA ASP A 103 -6.41 -6.15 -3.59
C ASP A 103 -6.65 -5.44 -2.25
N GLN A 104 -5.61 -5.30 -1.39
CA GLN A 104 -5.83 -4.79 -0.04
C GLN A 104 -6.29 -3.32 0.01
N ASN A 105 -5.97 -2.48 -0.98
CA ASN A 105 -6.51 -1.13 -1.08
C ASN A 105 -7.98 -1.14 -1.50
N LEU A 106 -8.40 -2.10 -2.32
CA LEU A 106 -9.82 -2.34 -2.62
C LEU A 106 -10.56 -2.75 -1.34
N LEU A 107 -10.02 -3.68 -0.55
CA LEU A 107 -10.63 -4.07 0.73
C LEU A 107 -10.74 -2.87 1.69
N ARG A 108 -9.71 -2.01 1.75
CA ARG A 108 -9.76 -0.75 2.51
C ARG A 108 -10.85 0.19 1.99
N LEU A 109 -10.98 0.33 0.68
CA LEU A 109 -12.03 1.12 0.05
C LEU A 109 -13.42 0.60 0.44
N LEU A 110 -13.65 -0.72 0.38
CA LEU A 110 -14.92 -1.34 0.75
C LEU A 110 -15.30 -1.03 2.21
N TYR A 111 -14.34 -1.11 3.15
CA TYR A 111 -14.60 -0.68 4.53
C TYR A 111 -14.97 0.81 4.64
N LYS A 112 -14.31 1.68 3.86
CA LYS A 112 -14.59 3.12 3.88
C LYS A 112 -15.93 3.45 3.22
N LEU A 113 -16.29 2.77 2.13
CA LEU A 113 -17.61 2.90 1.51
C LEU A 113 -18.74 2.46 2.44
N THR A 114 -18.51 1.42 3.27
CA THR A 114 -19.46 1.05 4.33
C THR A 114 -19.71 2.20 5.30
N LEU A 115 -18.65 2.86 5.76
CA LEU A 115 -18.79 4.01 6.68
C LEU A 115 -19.51 5.19 6.02
N MET A 116 -19.32 5.38 4.72
CA MET A 116 -19.90 6.49 3.97
C MET A 116 -21.37 6.26 3.65
N SER A 117 -21.74 5.06 3.19
CA SER A 117 -23.11 4.72 2.76
C SER A 117 -23.99 4.14 3.84
N GLN A 118 -23.39 3.63 4.92
CA GLN A 118 -24.02 2.77 5.93
C GLN A 118 -24.51 1.40 5.39
N GLU A 119 -24.15 1.05 4.15
CA GLU A 119 -24.47 -0.25 3.56
C GLU A 119 -23.43 -1.30 3.96
N THR A 120 -23.87 -2.36 4.63
CA THR A 120 -22.94 -3.39 5.14
C THR A 120 -22.39 -4.29 4.05
N LYS A 121 -23.01 -4.34 2.86
CA LYS A 121 -22.60 -5.21 1.74
C LYS A 121 -21.10 -5.13 1.40
N TYR A 122 -20.52 -3.93 1.50
CA TYR A 122 -19.11 -3.71 1.18
C TYR A 122 -18.19 -4.35 2.23
N ARG A 123 -18.44 -4.06 3.52
CA ARG A 123 -17.70 -4.70 4.62
C ARG A 123 -17.88 -6.21 4.61
N ASP A 124 -19.12 -6.67 4.43
CA ASP A 124 -19.45 -8.08 4.51
C ASP A 124 -18.73 -8.88 3.39
N ALA A 125 -18.56 -8.27 2.21
CA ALA A 125 -17.77 -8.85 1.11
C ALA A 125 -16.26 -8.90 1.44
N ALA A 126 -15.69 -7.82 1.98
CA ALA A 126 -14.28 -7.77 2.38
C ALA A 126 -13.97 -8.78 3.51
N ASP A 127 -14.86 -8.87 4.49
CA ASP A 127 -14.75 -9.84 5.60
C ASP A 127 -14.84 -11.30 5.10
N ALA A 128 -15.77 -11.57 4.19
CA ALA A 128 -15.93 -12.90 3.61
C ALA A 128 -14.68 -13.32 2.84
N GLU A 129 -14.10 -12.44 2.05
CA GLU A 129 -12.85 -12.70 1.32
C GLU A 129 -11.69 -13.00 2.28
N LEU A 130 -11.42 -12.11 3.23
CA LEU A 130 -10.33 -12.27 4.18
C LEU A 130 -10.45 -13.60 4.95
N LYS A 131 -11.66 -13.87 5.48
CA LYS A 131 -11.90 -15.08 6.25
C LYS A 131 -11.70 -16.33 5.41
N TRP A 132 -12.36 -16.39 4.24
CA TRP A 132 -12.29 -17.57 3.38
C TRP A 132 -10.87 -17.84 2.92
N PHE A 133 -10.16 -16.81 2.48
CA PHE A 133 -8.78 -16.93 2.01
C PHE A 133 -7.85 -17.47 3.09
N LEU A 134 -7.88 -16.88 4.29
CA LEU A 134 -7.03 -17.31 5.41
C LEU A 134 -7.31 -18.75 5.86
N GLU A 135 -8.58 -19.16 5.90
CA GLU A 135 -8.96 -20.48 6.41
C GLU A 135 -8.80 -21.59 5.39
N ASN A 136 -8.95 -21.31 4.08
CA ASN A 136 -9.07 -22.35 3.05
C ASN A 136 -7.87 -22.46 2.09
N THR A 137 -7.02 -21.43 1.98
CA THR A 137 -5.93 -21.46 0.99
C THR A 137 -4.56 -21.65 1.60
N ARG A 138 -4.42 -21.54 2.90
CA ARG A 138 -3.14 -21.66 3.60
C ARG A 138 -2.55 -23.07 3.43
N SER A 139 -1.24 -23.15 3.14
CA SER A 139 -0.54 -24.45 3.12
C SER A 139 -0.64 -25.16 4.49
N PRO A 140 -1.07 -26.41 4.53
CA PRO A 140 -1.07 -27.20 5.77
C PRO A 140 0.35 -27.52 6.27
N ALA A 141 1.35 -27.55 5.38
CA ALA A 141 2.73 -27.90 5.71
C ALA A 141 3.52 -26.72 6.27
N THR A 142 3.34 -25.51 5.71
CA THR A 142 4.17 -24.35 6.06
C THR A 142 3.41 -23.24 6.76
N GLY A 143 2.09 -23.24 6.68
CA GLY A 143 1.28 -22.11 7.16
C GLY A 143 1.26 -20.89 6.21
N LEU A 144 2.06 -20.88 5.14
CA LEU A 144 2.11 -19.77 4.18
C LEU A 144 0.83 -19.65 3.36
N LEU A 145 0.55 -18.45 2.87
CA LEU A 145 -0.62 -18.11 2.05
C LEU A 145 -0.23 -18.01 0.57
N PRO A 146 -1.11 -18.39 -0.37
CA PRO A 146 -0.82 -18.31 -1.80
C PRO A 146 -1.07 -16.89 -2.33
N TRP A 147 -0.27 -15.95 -1.90
CA TRP A 147 -0.32 -14.55 -2.32
C TRP A 147 1.07 -13.99 -2.62
N GLY A 148 1.16 -12.70 -2.97
CA GLY A 148 2.42 -12.02 -3.23
C GLY A 148 2.74 -11.92 -4.71
N GLU A 149 4.03 -12.05 -5.06
CA GLU A 149 4.48 -11.83 -6.44
C GLU A 149 4.12 -13.00 -7.35
N HIS A 150 4.43 -14.21 -6.93
CA HIS A 150 4.40 -15.39 -7.81
C HIS A 150 3.25 -16.36 -7.54
N LEU A 151 2.49 -16.15 -6.48
CA LEU A 151 1.39 -17.03 -6.07
C LEU A 151 0.03 -16.33 -6.18
N SER A 152 -0.98 -17.13 -6.46
CA SER A 152 -2.38 -16.74 -6.37
C SER A 152 -3.26 -17.98 -6.24
N TRP A 153 -4.53 -17.77 -5.92
CA TRP A 153 -5.54 -18.82 -5.94
C TRP A 153 -6.27 -18.81 -7.28
N ASN A 154 -6.25 -19.94 -8.01
CA ASN A 154 -7.01 -20.09 -9.24
C ASN A 154 -8.47 -20.38 -8.92
N VAL A 155 -9.36 -19.44 -9.24
CA VAL A 155 -10.80 -19.54 -8.96
C VAL A 155 -11.54 -20.52 -9.85
N MET A 156 -10.96 -20.94 -10.99
CA MET A 156 -11.57 -21.92 -11.89
C MET A 156 -11.31 -23.37 -11.47
N THR A 157 -10.14 -23.61 -10.87
CA THR A 157 -9.70 -24.96 -10.49
C THR A 157 -9.69 -25.21 -8.98
N ASP A 158 -9.85 -24.17 -8.17
CA ASP A 158 -9.71 -24.19 -6.71
C ASP A 158 -8.35 -24.70 -6.23
N GLN A 159 -7.30 -24.26 -6.90
CA GLN A 159 -5.92 -24.66 -6.61
C GLN A 159 -4.98 -23.45 -6.57
N VAL A 160 -3.86 -23.64 -5.91
CA VAL A 160 -2.78 -22.64 -5.90
C VAL A 160 -2.10 -22.63 -7.26
N ILE A 161 -1.90 -21.44 -7.80
CA ILE A 161 -1.10 -21.22 -9.00
C ILE A 161 0.35 -21.03 -8.56
N HIS A 162 1.27 -21.81 -9.10
CA HIS A 162 2.69 -21.82 -8.78
C HIS A 162 3.00 -22.30 -7.34
N ASN A 163 4.27 -22.21 -6.89
CA ASN A 163 4.69 -22.66 -5.54
C ASN A 163 5.72 -21.73 -4.87
N THR A 164 6.15 -20.64 -5.52
CA THR A 164 7.12 -19.73 -4.94
C THR A 164 6.42 -18.65 -4.14
N HIS A 165 6.48 -18.76 -2.83
CA HIS A 165 5.97 -17.72 -1.92
C HIS A 165 6.91 -16.53 -1.85
N GLU A 166 6.35 -15.33 -1.99
CA GLU A 166 6.99 -14.07 -1.67
C GLU A 166 5.97 -13.14 -1.00
N TYR A 167 6.35 -12.56 0.11
CA TYR A 167 5.56 -11.52 0.77
C TYR A 167 5.88 -10.17 0.11
N ALA A 168 5.25 -9.89 -1.03
CA ALA A 168 5.68 -8.84 -1.94
C ALA A 168 5.35 -7.41 -1.49
N ARG A 169 4.29 -7.24 -0.67
CA ARG A 169 3.80 -5.94 -0.19
C ARG A 169 3.51 -5.98 1.31
N PRO A 170 3.62 -4.86 2.05
CA PRO A 170 3.21 -4.82 3.45
C PRO A 170 1.71 -5.12 3.57
N TRP A 171 1.31 -5.80 4.63
CA TRP A 171 -0.09 -6.09 4.92
C TRP A 171 -0.56 -5.30 6.14
N VAL A 172 -1.61 -4.52 5.99
CA VAL A 172 -2.10 -3.61 7.04
C VAL A 172 -3.45 -4.02 7.63
N LEU A 173 -4.05 -5.11 7.15
CA LEU A 173 -5.34 -5.60 7.61
C LEU A 173 -5.24 -6.70 8.70
N TRP A 174 -4.05 -6.89 9.30
CA TRP A 174 -3.84 -7.95 10.31
C TRP A 174 -4.80 -7.88 11.48
N GLU A 175 -5.13 -6.70 11.97
CA GLU A 175 -6.10 -6.57 13.07
C GLU A 175 -7.43 -7.23 12.69
N ARG A 176 -7.94 -6.94 11.49
CA ARG A 176 -9.17 -7.56 10.99
C ARG A 176 -9.00 -9.06 10.70
N CYS A 177 -7.86 -9.48 10.17
CA CYS A 177 -7.55 -10.89 9.96
C CYS A 177 -7.57 -11.70 11.27
N PHE A 178 -6.99 -11.16 12.34
CA PHE A 178 -7.02 -11.80 13.66
C PHE A 178 -8.42 -11.82 14.30
N GLU A 179 -9.29 -10.85 13.98
CA GLU A 179 -10.69 -10.89 14.40
C GLU A 179 -11.49 -11.99 13.69
N LEU A 180 -11.29 -12.14 12.37
CA LEU A 180 -12.05 -13.04 11.52
C LEU A 180 -11.53 -14.49 11.55
N ALA A 181 -10.21 -14.67 11.57
CA ALA A 181 -9.53 -15.96 11.44
C ALA A 181 -8.25 -16.01 12.31
N PRO A 182 -8.36 -15.96 13.65
CA PRO A 182 -7.21 -15.78 14.54
C PRO A 182 -6.16 -16.90 14.41
N GLU A 183 -6.60 -18.15 14.34
CA GLU A 183 -5.67 -19.29 14.24
C GLU A 183 -4.95 -19.36 12.89
N ALA A 184 -5.65 -19.04 11.79
CA ALA A 184 -5.04 -18.99 10.47
C ALA A 184 -4.02 -17.84 10.36
N SER A 185 -4.34 -16.68 10.91
CA SER A 185 -3.43 -15.53 10.99
C SER A 185 -2.19 -15.84 11.82
N ARG A 186 -2.35 -16.49 12.97
CA ARG A 186 -1.22 -16.94 13.80
C ARG A 186 -0.33 -17.94 13.07
N LYS A 187 -0.93 -18.93 12.39
CA LYS A 187 -0.18 -19.95 11.63
C LYS A 187 0.61 -19.34 10.48
N PHE A 188 0.06 -18.35 9.79
CA PHE A 188 0.82 -17.63 8.77
C PHE A 188 2.03 -16.89 9.36
N ALA A 189 1.84 -16.16 10.47
CA ALA A 189 2.95 -15.48 11.14
C ALA A 189 4.05 -16.43 11.61
N LEU A 190 3.69 -17.63 12.11
CA LEU A 190 4.64 -18.71 12.41
C LEU A 190 5.32 -19.23 11.16
N GLY A 191 4.57 -19.45 10.08
CA GLY A 191 5.11 -19.93 8.82
C GLY A 191 6.17 -18.99 8.24
N LEU A 192 6.00 -17.69 8.38
CA LEU A 192 7.05 -16.72 8.03
C LEU A 192 8.33 -16.94 8.84
N TRP A 193 8.22 -17.20 10.14
CA TRP A 193 9.38 -17.48 10.96
C TRP A 193 10.00 -18.83 10.63
N GLU A 194 9.22 -19.88 10.58
CA GLU A 194 9.68 -21.26 10.47
C GLU A 194 10.14 -21.63 9.06
N HIS A 195 9.54 -21.02 8.02
CA HIS A 195 9.74 -21.43 6.63
C HIS A 195 10.26 -20.35 5.69
N GLN A 196 10.13 -19.04 6.04
CA GLN A 196 10.68 -17.95 5.24
C GLN A 196 12.07 -17.54 5.70
N ILE A 197 12.40 -17.68 6.99
CA ILE A 197 13.73 -17.39 7.52
C ILE A 197 14.64 -18.62 7.36
N GLY A 198 15.72 -18.47 6.58
CA GLY A 198 16.63 -19.56 6.27
C GLY A 198 17.64 -19.88 7.37
N ASP A 199 18.03 -18.88 8.17
CA ASP A 199 18.96 -19.06 9.29
C ASP A 199 18.45 -18.28 10.53
N HIS A 200 17.88 -19.02 11.46
CA HIS A 200 17.33 -18.47 12.70
C HIS A 200 18.38 -17.90 13.68
N LYS A 201 19.69 -18.17 13.49
CA LYS A 201 20.76 -17.60 14.32
C LYS A 201 21.15 -16.20 13.84
N THR A 202 21.20 -16.01 12.55
CA THR A 202 21.66 -14.77 11.92
C THR A 202 20.54 -13.90 11.40
N GLY A 203 19.32 -14.45 11.26
CA GLY A 203 18.18 -13.76 10.65
C GLY A 203 18.31 -13.67 9.12
N ALA A 204 19.21 -14.46 8.50
CA ALA A 204 19.34 -14.47 7.05
C ALA A 204 18.17 -15.19 6.39
N PHE A 205 17.68 -14.62 5.29
CA PHE A 205 16.57 -15.20 4.53
C PHE A 205 16.75 -14.98 3.03
N ASP A 206 15.96 -15.70 2.26
CA ASP A 206 15.63 -15.39 0.88
C ASP A 206 14.19 -14.89 0.85
N ARG A 207 13.91 -13.83 0.09
CA ARG A 207 12.53 -13.34 -0.09
C ARG A 207 11.59 -14.39 -0.68
N HIS A 208 12.15 -15.37 -1.42
CA HIS A 208 11.43 -16.50 -1.96
C HIS A 208 11.49 -17.70 -1.01
N ALA A 209 10.36 -18.36 -0.81
CA ALA A 209 10.25 -19.64 -0.12
C ALA A 209 9.35 -20.59 -0.92
N ASP A 210 9.47 -21.88 -0.70
CA ASP A 210 8.50 -22.83 -1.24
C ASP A 210 7.20 -22.76 -0.42
N TYR A 211 6.06 -22.69 -1.10
CA TYR A 211 4.76 -22.61 -0.44
C TYR A 211 4.45 -23.85 0.41
N ASP A 212 4.83 -25.04 -0.05
CA ASP A 212 4.47 -26.32 0.58
C ASP A 212 5.62 -26.99 1.32
N LYS A 213 6.84 -26.47 1.23
CA LYS A 213 8.02 -27.09 1.83
C LYS A 213 8.82 -26.09 2.65
N HIS A 214 9.40 -26.60 3.75
CA HIS A 214 10.41 -25.82 4.47
C HIS A 214 11.69 -25.71 3.65
N GLY A 215 12.37 -24.59 3.72
CA GLY A 215 13.72 -24.44 3.25
C GLY A 215 13.94 -23.29 2.28
N PRO A 216 13.77 -22.03 2.73
CA PRO A 216 14.27 -20.91 1.96
C PRO A 216 15.79 -20.93 1.96
N GLY A 217 16.36 -20.35 0.91
CA GLY A 217 17.76 -20.03 0.88
C GLY A 217 18.09 -18.83 1.79
N THR A 218 19.28 -18.29 1.58
CA THR A 218 19.73 -17.04 2.16
C THR A 218 20.35 -16.17 1.06
N GLY A 219 20.46 -14.84 1.29
CA GLY A 219 21.19 -13.95 0.38
C GLY A 219 20.32 -13.00 -0.46
N ARG A 220 19.01 -13.16 -0.46
CA ARG A 220 18.06 -12.18 -1.02
C ARG A 220 17.18 -11.58 0.09
N ASP A 221 17.83 -11.15 1.16
CA ASP A 221 17.24 -10.55 2.35
C ASP A 221 17.19 -9.03 2.19
N TYR A 222 16.19 -8.57 1.47
CA TYR A 222 15.95 -7.14 1.29
C TYR A 222 15.38 -6.49 2.56
N PRO A 223 15.81 -5.27 2.93
CA PRO A 223 15.30 -4.57 4.11
C PRO A 223 13.76 -4.45 4.12
N ARG A 224 13.13 -4.11 2.98
CA ARG A 224 11.66 -3.98 2.90
C ARG A 224 10.93 -5.23 3.36
N HIS A 225 11.38 -6.42 2.95
CA HIS A 225 10.75 -7.68 3.35
C HIS A 225 10.90 -7.94 4.86
N ALA A 226 12.07 -7.60 5.42
CA ALA A 226 12.25 -7.66 6.87
C ALA A 226 11.24 -6.78 7.62
N GLY A 227 10.96 -5.58 7.11
CA GLY A 227 9.92 -4.69 7.63
C GLY A 227 8.53 -5.35 7.61
N PHE A 228 8.15 -5.98 6.50
CA PHE A 228 6.87 -6.68 6.37
C PHE A 228 6.72 -7.82 7.38
N TYR A 229 7.79 -8.59 7.58
CA TYR A 229 7.82 -9.69 8.57
C TYR A 229 7.74 -9.14 9.99
N ILE A 230 8.56 -8.15 10.36
CA ILE A 230 8.55 -7.51 11.68
C ILE A 230 7.15 -6.99 12.02
N ARG A 231 6.49 -6.32 11.09
CA ARG A 231 5.13 -5.82 11.29
C ARG A 231 4.12 -6.93 11.52
N THR A 232 4.20 -8.00 10.74
CA THR A 232 3.34 -9.18 10.88
C THR A 232 3.53 -9.84 12.25
N TRP A 233 4.78 -10.05 12.68
CA TRP A 233 5.08 -10.64 13.98
C TRP A 233 4.69 -9.74 15.16
N ALA A 234 4.79 -8.43 15.00
CA ALA A 234 4.34 -7.49 16.03
C ALA A 234 2.81 -7.57 16.25
N GLU A 235 2.04 -7.65 15.17
CA GLU A 235 0.58 -7.88 15.28
C GLU A 235 0.27 -9.25 15.90
N ALA A 236 0.94 -10.30 15.45
CA ALA A 236 0.77 -11.65 16.00
C ALA A 236 1.12 -11.69 17.49
N HIS A 237 2.23 -11.06 17.91
CA HIS A 237 2.57 -10.95 19.34
C HIS A 237 1.52 -10.17 20.12
N ALA A 238 1.04 -9.05 19.59
CA ALA A 238 0.03 -8.24 20.26
C ALA A 238 -1.26 -9.03 20.55
N LYS A 239 -1.67 -9.88 19.61
CA LYS A 239 -2.90 -10.69 19.72
C LYS A 239 -2.73 -12.00 20.51
N THR A 240 -1.56 -12.65 20.41
CA THR A 240 -1.34 -14.01 20.96
C THR A 240 -0.48 -14.04 22.22
N LYS A 241 0.35 -13.02 22.43
CA LYS A 241 1.42 -12.96 23.47
C LYS A 241 2.47 -14.07 23.33
N ASP A 242 2.54 -14.75 22.19
CA ASP A 242 3.53 -15.79 21.93
C ASP A 242 4.94 -15.16 21.83
N PRO A 243 5.89 -15.58 22.69
CA PRO A 243 7.23 -14.98 22.72
C PRO A 243 8.08 -15.30 21.48
N VAL A 244 7.71 -16.30 20.69
CA VAL A 244 8.42 -16.66 19.45
C VAL A 244 8.50 -15.46 18.49
N PHE A 245 7.46 -14.64 18.45
CA PHE A 245 7.42 -13.47 17.59
C PHE A 245 8.38 -12.36 18.05
N LEU A 246 8.62 -12.21 19.35
CA LEU A 246 9.67 -11.31 19.85
C LEU A 246 11.06 -11.80 19.45
N THR A 247 11.31 -13.11 19.52
CA THR A 247 12.56 -13.72 19.07
C THR A 247 12.77 -13.49 17.58
N ALA A 248 11.74 -13.67 16.77
CA ALA A 248 11.78 -13.44 15.33
C ALA A 248 12.12 -11.98 14.98
N ILE A 249 11.45 -11.04 15.63
CA ILE A 249 11.71 -9.60 15.47
C ILE A 249 13.15 -9.26 15.88
N ASP A 250 13.58 -9.71 17.06
CA ASP A 250 14.93 -9.45 17.56
C ASP A 250 16.01 -9.96 16.59
N THR A 251 15.84 -11.18 16.13
CA THR A 251 16.80 -11.85 15.24
C THR A 251 16.95 -11.12 13.91
N VAL A 252 15.82 -10.77 13.26
CA VAL A 252 15.83 -10.10 11.96
C VAL A 252 16.29 -8.63 12.09
N LEU A 253 15.81 -7.90 13.10
CA LEU A 253 16.27 -6.53 13.36
C LEU A 253 17.77 -6.47 13.60
N SER A 254 18.29 -7.35 14.47
CA SER A 254 19.74 -7.45 14.77
C SER A 254 20.57 -7.71 13.52
N ARG A 255 20.05 -8.43 12.53
CA ARG A 255 20.74 -8.65 11.26
C ARG A 255 20.98 -7.33 10.54
N PHE A 256 19.94 -6.52 10.36
CA PHE A 256 20.04 -5.25 9.61
C PHE A 256 20.82 -4.18 10.38
N GLU A 257 20.75 -4.17 11.71
CA GLU A 257 21.61 -3.32 12.54
C GLU A 257 23.10 -3.64 12.33
N ARG A 258 23.47 -4.92 12.30
CA ARG A 258 24.86 -5.36 12.05
C ARG A 258 25.35 -5.08 10.62
N LYS A 259 24.43 -5.09 9.64
CA LYS A 259 24.76 -4.83 8.23
C LYS A 259 24.92 -3.36 7.90
N ARG A 260 24.48 -2.47 8.77
CA ARG A 260 24.62 -1.03 8.59
C ARG A 260 26.07 -0.65 8.42
N ASP A 261 26.39 0.07 7.34
CA ASP A 261 27.72 0.61 7.10
C ASP A 261 28.06 1.66 8.17
N PRO A 262 29.14 1.51 8.94
CA PRO A 262 29.44 2.39 10.05
C PRO A 262 29.85 3.82 9.62
N LYS A 263 30.23 4.01 8.35
CA LYS A 263 30.66 5.31 7.82
C LYS A 263 29.50 6.09 7.21
N THR A 264 28.66 5.42 6.45
CA THR A 264 27.57 6.05 5.69
C THR A 264 26.20 5.84 6.30
N GLY A 265 26.05 4.87 7.20
CA GLY A 265 24.76 4.45 7.75
C GLY A 265 23.92 3.60 6.79
N LEU A 266 24.34 3.41 5.55
CA LEU A 266 23.60 2.68 4.53
C LEU A 266 23.54 1.17 4.81
N ILE A 267 22.41 0.57 4.51
CA ILE A 267 22.19 -0.89 4.58
C ILE A 267 22.27 -1.46 3.16
N PRO A 268 22.90 -2.65 2.96
CA PRO A 268 22.95 -3.27 1.63
C PRO A 268 21.55 -3.57 1.11
N ASP A 269 21.39 -3.51 -0.20
CA ASP A 269 20.14 -3.89 -0.86
C ASP A 269 19.75 -5.34 -0.55
N ARG A 270 20.76 -6.24 -0.52
CA ARG A 270 20.63 -7.66 -0.19
C ARG A 270 21.99 -8.25 0.17
N GLY A 271 22.01 -9.35 0.91
CA GLY A 271 23.24 -10.06 1.23
C GLY A 271 24.32 -9.13 1.79
N GLU A 272 25.50 -9.15 1.21
CA GLU A 272 26.65 -8.30 1.53
C GLU A 272 27.00 -7.33 0.38
N SER A 273 25.99 -6.88 -0.36
CA SER A 273 26.17 -5.97 -1.48
C SER A 273 26.89 -4.68 -1.09
N SER A 274 27.75 -4.18 -1.98
CA SER A 274 28.34 -2.84 -1.88
C SER A 274 27.35 -1.72 -2.24
N ILE A 275 26.22 -2.08 -2.84
CA ILE A 275 25.12 -1.18 -3.20
C ILE A 275 24.07 -1.23 -2.11
N ALA A 276 23.57 -0.09 -1.74
CA ALA A 276 22.39 0.09 -0.88
C ALA A 276 21.17 0.47 -1.72
N ALA A 277 20.00 0.05 -1.26
CA ALA A 277 18.70 0.51 -1.72
C ALA A 277 18.01 1.31 -0.61
N PRO A 278 18.27 2.63 -0.50
CA PRO A 278 17.75 3.45 0.61
C PRO A 278 16.22 3.42 0.73
N LEU A 279 15.51 3.26 -0.37
CA LEU A 279 14.04 3.17 -0.38
C LEU A 279 13.55 1.87 0.27
N SER A 280 14.29 0.77 0.08
CA SER A 280 14.01 -0.50 0.76
C SER A 280 14.23 -0.39 2.28
N SER A 281 15.27 0.33 2.70
CA SER A 281 15.55 0.59 4.13
C SER A 281 14.52 1.54 4.74
N LEU A 282 14.11 2.58 4.02
CA LEU A 282 13.02 3.48 4.44
C LEU A 282 11.69 2.72 4.57
N SER A 283 11.41 1.79 3.67
CA SER A 283 10.25 0.89 3.78
C SER A 283 10.29 0.08 5.08
N MET A 284 11.44 -0.52 5.40
CA MET A 284 11.62 -1.22 6.68
C MET A 284 11.41 -0.29 7.90
N ALA A 285 11.94 0.93 7.85
CA ALA A 285 11.78 1.91 8.92
C ALA A 285 10.30 2.28 9.17
N ILE A 286 9.50 2.45 8.11
CA ILE A 286 8.05 2.69 8.22
C ILE A 286 7.37 1.54 8.97
N ASP A 287 7.70 0.30 8.64
CA ASP A 287 7.11 -0.87 9.30
C ASP A 287 7.60 -1.06 10.73
N CYS A 288 8.88 -0.82 10.99
CA CYS A 288 9.44 -0.82 12.34
C CYS A 288 8.72 0.20 13.25
N TRP A 289 8.49 1.42 12.76
CA TRP A 289 7.73 2.42 13.51
C TRP A 289 6.29 1.96 13.78
N GLY A 290 5.62 1.45 12.76
CA GLY A 290 4.24 0.94 12.90
C GLY A 290 4.13 -0.29 13.83
N ALA A 291 5.18 -1.11 13.91
CA ALA A 291 5.26 -2.26 14.81
C ALA A 291 5.50 -1.86 16.27
N ALA A 292 6.27 -0.80 16.51
CA ALA A 292 6.70 -0.40 17.85
C ALA A 292 5.57 -0.20 18.86
N GLY A 293 4.45 0.38 18.42
CA GLY A 293 3.28 0.61 19.28
C GLY A 293 2.55 -0.64 19.78
N ARG A 294 2.95 -1.84 19.32
CA ARG A 294 2.32 -3.13 19.61
C ARG A 294 3.19 -4.05 20.48
N LEU A 295 4.38 -3.60 20.84
CA LEU A 295 5.43 -4.42 21.44
C LEU A 295 5.81 -3.92 22.83
N PRO A 296 6.46 -4.73 23.67
CA PRO A 296 7.05 -4.30 24.92
C PRO A 296 8.03 -3.14 24.70
N GLU A 297 8.14 -2.24 25.68
CA GLU A 297 8.83 -0.96 25.55
C GLU A 297 10.32 -1.09 25.15
N GLU A 298 11.01 -2.11 25.59
CA GLU A 298 12.41 -2.36 25.20
C GLU A 298 12.53 -2.57 23.68
N MET A 299 11.71 -3.47 23.11
CA MET A 299 11.68 -3.73 21.67
C MET A 299 11.15 -2.51 20.89
N ALA A 300 10.11 -1.87 21.41
CA ALA A 300 9.56 -0.66 20.83
C ALA A 300 10.58 0.47 20.71
N THR A 301 11.35 0.70 21.76
CA THR A 301 12.45 1.70 21.78
C THR A 301 13.51 1.37 20.73
N ARG A 302 13.89 0.11 20.61
CA ARG A 302 14.88 -0.32 19.63
C ARG A 302 14.40 -0.15 18.18
N LEU A 303 13.15 -0.49 17.89
CA LEU A 303 12.54 -0.26 16.56
C LEU A 303 12.44 1.22 16.22
N ARG A 304 12.05 2.07 17.19
CA ARG A 304 12.03 3.53 17.00
C ARG A 304 13.43 4.07 16.73
N LYS A 305 14.44 3.57 17.45
CA LYS A 305 15.84 3.95 17.21
C LYS A 305 16.29 3.57 15.80
N PHE A 306 16.04 2.32 15.37
CA PHE A 306 16.33 1.90 14.01
C PHE A 306 15.70 2.84 12.98
N THR A 307 14.44 3.22 13.19
CA THR A 307 13.71 4.13 12.31
C THR A 307 14.35 5.53 12.28
N THR A 308 14.70 6.10 13.44
CA THR A 308 15.33 7.45 13.49
C THR A 308 16.72 7.46 12.88
N ASP A 309 17.48 6.37 13.00
CA ASP A 309 18.76 6.21 12.32
C ASP A 309 18.57 6.19 10.78
N GLU A 310 17.53 5.50 10.27
CA GLU A 310 17.20 5.50 8.83
C GLU A 310 16.70 6.87 8.36
N ASP A 311 15.88 7.57 9.15
CA ASP A 311 15.43 8.93 8.83
C ASP A 311 16.63 9.87 8.60
N ALA A 312 17.64 9.79 9.47
CA ALA A 312 18.85 10.60 9.35
C ALA A 312 19.65 10.26 8.08
N VAL A 313 19.78 8.98 7.77
CA VAL A 313 20.49 8.51 6.57
C VAL A 313 19.73 8.93 5.30
N PHE A 314 18.44 8.65 5.23
CA PHE A 314 17.63 8.94 4.04
C PHE A 314 17.59 10.44 3.75
N CYS A 315 17.29 11.27 4.73
CA CYS A 315 17.19 12.72 4.54
C CYS A 315 18.53 13.38 4.18
N ALA A 316 19.66 12.75 4.45
CA ALA A 316 20.99 13.26 4.10
C ALA A 316 21.45 12.88 2.69
N LEU A 317 20.71 12.00 1.98
CA LEU A 317 21.06 11.62 0.61
C LEU A 317 20.88 12.77 -0.37
N PRO A 318 21.67 12.79 -1.47
CA PRO A 318 21.61 13.84 -2.48
C PRO A 318 20.42 13.65 -3.44
N HIS A 319 19.19 13.72 -2.90
CA HIS A 319 17.97 13.73 -3.72
C HIS A 319 17.99 14.93 -4.67
N ASP A 320 17.48 14.74 -5.88
CA ASP A 320 17.43 15.81 -6.88
C ASP A 320 15.99 16.09 -7.36
N LEU A 321 15.20 16.63 -6.43
CA LEU A 321 13.82 17.02 -6.70
C LEU A 321 13.73 18.39 -7.40
N LYS A 322 14.73 19.25 -7.19
CA LYS A 322 14.76 20.60 -7.79
C LYS A 322 14.84 20.53 -9.32
N THR A 323 15.64 19.63 -9.85
CA THR A 323 15.75 19.42 -11.31
C THR A 323 14.85 18.30 -11.82
N ARG A 324 13.98 17.76 -10.94
CA ARG A 324 13.01 16.70 -11.25
C ARG A 324 13.65 15.36 -11.64
N ARG A 325 14.84 15.07 -11.15
CA ARG A 325 15.45 13.74 -11.35
C ARG A 325 14.86 12.71 -10.39
N GLY A 326 14.39 13.11 -9.22
CA GLY A 326 13.73 12.25 -8.25
C GLY A 326 14.53 11.99 -6.96
N PHE A 327 14.07 11.01 -6.19
CA PHE A 327 14.76 10.52 -5.00
C PHE A 327 15.90 9.56 -5.36
N VAL A 328 16.94 9.53 -4.54
CA VAL A 328 18.02 8.53 -4.69
C VAL A 328 17.43 7.14 -4.44
N GLU A 329 17.52 6.27 -5.45
CA GLU A 329 17.04 4.89 -5.40
C GLU A 329 18.15 3.91 -5.03
N THR A 330 19.36 4.15 -5.54
CA THR A 330 20.55 3.34 -5.25
C THR A 330 21.74 4.21 -4.86
N ALA A 331 22.57 3.73 -3.95
CA ALA A 331 23.79 4.42 -3.51
C ALA A 331 24.91 3.43 -3.20
N LEU A 332 26.18 3.89 -3.36
CA LEU A 332 27.36 3.14 -2.93
C LEU A 332 27.52 3.25 -1.41
N ARG A 333 27.58 2.14 -0.71
CA ARG A 333 27.71 2.09 0.78
C ARG A 333 28.97 2.81 1.26
N ALA A 334 30.09 2.66 0.58
CA ALA A 334 31.34 3.25 1.01
C ALA A 334 31.39 4.79 0.95
N THR A 335 30.58 5.42 0.10
CA THR A 335 30.65 6.85 -0.19
C THR A 335 29.34 7.61 -0.03
N GLY A 336 28.19 6.91 0.02
CA GLY A 336 26.87 7.55 0.02
C GLY A 336 26.46 8.21 -1.30
N VAL A 337 27.28 8.04 -2.35
CA VAL A 337 27.03 8.65 -3.67
C VAL A 337 25.96 7.87 -4.41
N ALA A 338 24.96 8.56 -4.98
CA ALA A 338 23.98 7.97 -5.88
C ALA A 338 24.66 7.25 -7.05
N SER A 339 24.24 6.02 -7.32
CA SER A 339 24.89 5.16 -8.31
C SER A 339 23.83 4.36 -9.07
N ALA A 340 24.06 4.18 -10.36
CA ALA A 340 23.32 3.19 -11.11
C ALA A 340 23.64 1.78 -10.61
N PRO A 341 22.66 0.85 -10.56
CA PRO A 341 22.89 -0.53 -10.16
C PRO A 341 23.94 -1.17 -11.09
N ALA A 342 25.09 -1.54 -10.56
CA ALA A 342 26.07 -2.26 -11.34
C ALA A 342 25.59 -3.69 -11.60
N GLY A 343 25.43 -4.06 -12.88
CA GLY A 343 25.10 -5.42 -13.29
C GLY A 343 23.70 -5.89 -12.89
N VAL A 344 22.79 -5.00 -12.60
CA VAL A 344 21.38 -5.36 -12.55
C VAL A 344 20.94 -5.65 -13.97
N LEU A 345 20.99 -6.89 -14.26
CA LEU A 345 20.07 -7.48 -15.20
C LEU A 345 18.72 -7.13 -14.65
N LEU A 346 17.91 -6.53 -15.45
CA LEU A 346 16.49 -6.58 -15.22
C LEU A 346 15.87 -5.31 -14.69
N ASP A 347 15.04 -4.84 -15.54
CA ASP A 347 13.66 -4.48 -15.26
C ASP A 347 13.45 -3.40 -14.19
N GLY A 348 14.50 -2.84 -13.60
CA GLY A 348 14.46 -1.65 -12.78
C GLY A 348 14.71 -0.40 -13.63
N PRO A 349 14.21 0.78 -13.22
CA PRO A 349 14.47 2.01 -13.94
C PRO A 349 15.96 2.22 -14.13
N PRO A 350 16.40 2.66 -15.30
CA PRO A 350 17.81 2.78 -15.67
C PRO A 350 18.44 4.00 -15.00
N GLY A 351 18.52 4.07 -13.71
CA GLY A 351 19.13 5.22 -13.08
C GLY A 351 19.22 5.14 -11.56
N PRO A 352 20.04 6.01 -10.92
CA PRO A 352 20.15 6.09 -9.47
C PRO A 352 19.01 6.88 -8.82
N PHE A 353 18.04 7.37 -9.60
CA PHE A 353 16.93 8.20 -9.14
C PHE A 353 15.59 7.67 -9.63
N THR A 354 14.55 7.91 -8.83
CA THR A 354 13.18 7.49 -9.14
C THR A 354 12.57 8.31 -10.29
N PRO A 355 11.87 7.68 -11.26
CA PRO A 355 11.15 8.40 -12.31
C PRO A 355 9.93 9.13 -11.74
N LEU A 356 9.37 10.08 -12.50
CA LEU A 356 8.13 10.78 -12.13
C LEU A 356 6.90 9.90 -12.44
N TRP A 357 6.68 9.55 -13.68
CA TRP A 357 5.47 8.91 -14.17
C TRP A 357 5.65 7.45 -14.59
N ASP A 358 6.86 7.07 -15.01
CA ASP A 358 7.15 5.75 -15.57
C ASP A 358 7.16 4.68 -14.45
N GLY A 359 6.08 3.93 -14.37
CA GLY A 359 5.92 2.85 -13.39
C GLY A 359 6.60 1.56 -13.85
N MET A 360 7.23 0.87 -12.91
CA MET A 360 7.79 -0.46 -13.13
C MET A 360 7.54 -1.34 -11.91
N TYR A 361 7.19 -2.60 -12.15
CA TYR A 361 6.92 -3.55 -11.07
C TYR A 361 8.15 -3.75 -10.16
N GLY A 362 7.94 -3.59 -8.88
CA GLY A 362 9.00 -3.71 -7.87
C GLY A 362 9.92 -2.49 -7.73
N ALA A 363 9.70 -1.41 -8.51
CA ALA A 363 10.41 -0.14 -8.41
C ALA A 363 9.51 0.97 -7.84
N TYR A 364 10.12 2.12 -7.58
CA TYR A 364 9.44 3.27 -6.98
C TYR A 364 9.30 4.40 -8.02
N THR A 365 8.25 5.21 -7.88
CA THR A 365 8.15 6.51 -8.52
C THR A 365 8.43 7.61 -7.50
N THR A 366 8.75 8.80 -7.98
CA THR A 366 8.96 9.98 -7.08
C THR A 366 7.72 10.22 -6.19
N ALA A 367 6.52 10.02 -6.72
CA ALA A 367 5.30 10.17 -5.93
C ALA A 367 5.15 9.09 -4.86
N SER A 368 5.45 7.81 -5.16
CA SER A 368 5.37 6.74 -4.16
C SER A 368 6.35 6.96 -3.01
N VAL A 369 7.57 7.44 -3.30
CA VAL A 369 8.54 7.82 -2.26
C VAL A 369 8.06 9.06 -1.50
N GLY A 370 7.47 10.03 -2.19
CA GLY A 370 6.80 11.18 -1.54
C GLY A 370 5.77 10.73 -0.52
N MET A 371 4.97 9.71 -0.82
CA MET A 371 4.02 9.11 0.13
C MET A 371 4.71 8.39 1.30
N MET A 372 5.87 7.77 1.08
CA MET A 372 6.68 7.24 2.19
C MET A 372 7.19 8.36 3.09
N CYS A 373 7.58 9.51 2.53
CA CYS A 373 7.93 10.71 3.29
C CYS A 373 6.73 11.23 4.10
N VAL A 374 5.52 11.25 3.52
CA VAL A 374 4.28 11.61 4.24
C VAL A 374 4.08 10.68 5.44
N ALA A 375 4.18 9.37 5.24
CA ALA A 375 4.04 8.42 6.34
C ALA A 375 5.06 8.64 7.46
N ARG A 376 6.31 9.00 7.13
CA ARG A 376 7.32 9.33 8.14
C ARG A 376 7.03 10.67 8.83
N TYR A 377 6.65 11.69 8.09
CA TYR A 377 6.29 13.00 8.64
C TYR A 377 5.13 12.91 9.65
N GLU A 378 4.06 12.23 9.28
CA GLU A 378 2.90 12.00 10.16
C GLU A 378 3.26 11.20 11.43
N ASN A 379 4.34 10.42 11.38
CA ASN A 379 4.81 9.56 12.46
C ASN A 379 6.14 10.02 13.08
N GLY A 380 6.38 11.31 13.14
CA GLY A 380 7.49 11.89 13.92
C GLY A 380 8.82 12.01 13.18
N GLY A 381 8.87 11.87 11.86
CA GLY A 381 10.09 11.99 11.04
C GLY A 381 10.65 13.42 10.92
N GLY A 382 9.94 14.42 11.42
CA GLY A 382 10.45 15.79 11.50
C GLY A 382 10.36 16.63 10.21
N THR A 383 10.89 17.85 10.28
CA THR A 383 10.74 18.89 9.22
C THR A 383 11.48 18.54 7.93
N ALA A 384 12.53 17.74 7.97
CA ALA A 384 13.24 17.31 6.77
C ALA A 384 12.31 16.55 5.80
N TYR A 385 11.44 15.69 6.32
CA TYR A 385 10.44 15.00 5.49
C TYR A 385 9.40 15.97 4.94
N ARG A 386 8.97 16.98 5.71
CA ARG A 386 8.09 18.03 5.21
C ARG A 386 8.67 18.70 3.96
N ASP A 387 9.93 19.05 4.01
CA ASP A 387 10.59 19.75 2.91
C ASP A 387 10.75 18.82 1.68
N LEU A 388 11.00 17.53 1.89
CA LEU A 388 11.01 16.53 0.81
C LEU A 388 9.62 16.31 0.19
N ILE A 389 8.54 16.28 0.99
CA ILE A 389 7.16 16.16 0.50
C ILE A 389 6.82 17.34 -0.41
N VAL A 390 7.10 18.57 0.05
CA VAL A 390 6.82 19.79 -0.72
C VAL A 390 7.63 19.80 -2.03
N ALA A 391 8.93 19.47 -1.96
CA ALA A 391 9.77 19.42 -3.14
C ALA A 391 9.34 18.34 -4.15
N ALA A 392 8.86 17.19 -3.66
CA ALA A 392 8.33 16.13 -4.53
C ALA A 392 7.00 16.54 -5.19
N ALA A 393 6.09 17.18 -4.45
CA ALA A 393 4.84 17.71 -5.01
C ALA A 393 5.12 18.81 -6.05
N ASP A 394 6.07 19.72 -5.80
CA ASP A 394 6.49 20.74 -6.76
C ASP A 394 6.93 20.15 -8.12
N CYS A 395 7.44 18.90 -8.14
CA CYS A 395 7.77 18.23 -9.41
C CYS A 395 6.55 18.03 -10.31
N TYR A 396 5.36 17.85 -9.74
CA TYR A 396 4.14 17.49 -10.46
C TYR A 396 3.20 18.67 -10.74
N LEU A 397 3.44 19.86 -10.16
CA LEU A 397 2.59 21.04 -10.40
C LEU A 397 2.45 21.42 -11.88
N THR A 398 3.47 21.16 -12.69
CA THR A 398 3.52 21.52 -14.11
C THR A 398 4.07 20.38 -14.98
N CYS A 399 4.03 19.16 -14.48
CA CYS A 399 4.51 17.98 -15.21
C CYS A 399 3.34 16.99 -15.37
N ASP A 400 2.71 17.02 -16.54
CA ASP A 400 1.71 16.04 -16.91
C ASP A 400 2.38 14.77 -17.46
N PRO A 401 1.70 13.60 -17.38
CA PRO A 401 2.17 12.42 -18.06
C PRO A 401 2.20 12.66 -19.58
N THR A 402 3.26 12.17 -20.22
CA THR A 402 3.44 12.27 -21.68
C THR A 402 2.86 11.03 -22.37
N GLU A 403 2.50 11.15 -23.65
CA GLU A 403 1.86 10.06 -24.42
C GLU A 403 2.76 8.82 -24.61
N ASP A 404 4.08 8.98 -24.51
CA ASP A 404 5.04 7.90 -24.63
C ASP A 404 5.11 7.02 -23.38
N VAL A 405 4.73 7.54 -22.20
CA VAL A 405 4.69 6.80 -20.93
C VAL A 405 3.38 6.04 -20.77
N ASP A 406 3.47 4.78 -20.36
CA ASP A 406 2.27 3.98 -20.00
C ASP A 406 1.96 4.14 -18.50
N VAL A 407 1.32 5.23 -18.14
CA VAL A 407 1.05 5.58 -16.74
C VAL A 407 0.08 4.59 -16.11
N TRP A 408 0.43 4.18 -14.88
CA TRP A 408 -0.42 3.30 -14.10
C TRP A 408 -1.38 4.08 -13.19
N PRO A 409 -2.56 3.52 -12.89
CA PRO A 409 -3.50 4.11 -11.92
C PRO A 409 -2.82 4.42 -10.58
N MET A 410 -2.00 3.52 -10.05
CA MET A 410 -1.27 3.69 -8.79
C MET A 410 -0.38 4.95 -8.80
N THR A 411 0.34 5.21 -9.89
CA THR A 411 1.19 6.41 -10.00
C THR A 411 0.34 7.67 -9.95
N MET A 412 -0.74 7.72 -10.71
CA MET A 412 -1.69 8.84 -10.68
C MET A 412 -2.27 9.04 -9.28
N GLY A 413 -2.68 7.96 -8.61
CA GLY A 413 -3.20 7.98 -7.25
C GLY A 413 -2.18 8.53 -6.24
N HIS A 414 -0.92 8.12 -6.34
CA HIS A 414 0.14 8.62 -5.47
C HIS A 414 0.39 10.12 -5.68
N VAL A 415 0.37 10.60 -6.93
CA VAL A 415 0.53 12.04 -7.21
C VAL A 415 -0.62 12.84 -6.62
N ILE A 416 -1.87 12.42 -6.82
CA ILE A 416 -3.05 13.08 -6.22
C ILE A 416 -2.92 13.14 -4.69
N SER A 417 -2.54 12.02 -4.05
CA SER A 417 -2.38 11.93 -2.59
C SER A 417 -1.22 12.80 -2.10
N LEU A 418 -0.12 12.89 -2.84
CA LEU A 418 1.04 13.72 -2.52
C LEU A 418 0.70 15.21 -2.59
N GLU A 419 -0.04 15.62 -3.62
CA GLU A 419 -0.52 17.01 -3.75
C GLU A 419 -1.46 17.39 -2.60
N LEU A 420 -2.39 16.50 -2.21
CA LEU A 420 -3.25 16.71 -1.05
C LEU A 420 -2.43 16.81 0.26
N ALA A 421 -1.40 15.99 0.43
CA ALA A 421 -0.52 16.05 1.59
C ALA A 421 0.27 17.38 1.62
N ALA A 422 0.82 17.82 0.50
CA ALA A 422 1.50 19.11 0.38
C ALA A 422 0.56 20.28 0.69
N TRP A 423 -0.70 20.24 0.22
CA TRP A 423 -1.71 21.22 0.58
C TRP A 423 -1.99 21.23 2.08
N ARG A 424 -2.22 20.09 2.70
CA ARG A 424 -2.46 19.98 4.16
C ARG A 424 -1.30 20.52 4.99
N ILE A 425 -0.08 20.35 4.52
CA ILE A 425 1.15 20.79 5.19
C ILE A 425 1.38 22.30 5.03
N THR A 426 1.09 22.86 3.85
CA THR A 426 1.48 24.23 3.49
C THR A 426 0.30 25.21 3.43
N ALA A 427 -0.92 24.72 3.37
CA ALA A 427 -2.15 25.48 3.08
C ALA A 427 -2.09 26.27 1.75
N GLN A 428 -1.22 25.87 0.80
CA GLN A 428 -1.13 26.53 -0.49
C GLN A 428 -2.10 25.91 -1.49
N GLU A 429 -3.07 26.67 -1.94
CA GLU A 429 -4.15 26.26 -2.85
C GLU A 429 -3.67 25.65 -4.18
N ARG A 430 -2.46 25.96 -4.64
CA ARG A 430 -1.91 25.41 -5.88
C ARG A 430 -1.86 23.87 -5.88
N TYR A 431 -1.55 23.26 -4.72
CA TYR A 431 -1.48 21.81 -4.60
C TYR A 431 -2.88 21.19 -4.62
N PHE A 432 -3.85 21.79 -3.93
CA PHE A 432 -5.24 21.32 -3.97
C PHE A 432 -5.82 21.38 -5.39
N LYS A 433 -5.65 22.55 -6.07
CA LYS A 433 -6.08 22.71 -7.47
C LYS A 433 -5.42 21.70 -8.40
N ARG A 434 -4.14 21.37 -8.15
CA ARG A 434 -3.47 20.35 -8.93
C ARG A 434 -4.05 18.95 -8.68
N ALA A 435 -4.33 18.59 -7.43
CA ALA A 435 -5.02 17.33 -7.09
C ALA A 435 -6.40 17.23 -7.79
N GLU A 436 -7.18 18.31 -7.80
CA GLU A 436 -8.48 18.34 -8.51
C GLU A 436 -8.32 18.15 -10.02
N GLN A 437 -7.36 18.86 -10.65
CA GLN A 437 -7.08 18.69 -12.08
C GLN A 437 -6.70 17.26 -12.43
N LEU A 438 -5.80 16.67 -11.66
CA LEU A 438 -5.37 15.28 -11.86
C LEU A 438 -6.49 14.29 -11.55
N GLY A 439 -7.33 14.56 -10.56
CA GLY A 439 -8.49 13.75 -10.25
C GLY A 439 -9.51 13.69 -11.40
N LEU A 440 -9.82 14.82 -12.02
CA LEU A 440 -10.68 14.87 -13.22
C LEU A 440 -10.02 14.16 -14.40
N LEU A 441 -8.75 14.45 -14.66
CA LEU A 441 -7.98 13.79 -15.71
C LEU A 441 -7.95 12.25 -15.51
N ALA A 442 -7.83 11.78 -14.27
CA ALA A 442 -7.84 10.36 -13.96
C ALA A 442 -9.17 9.68 -14.33
N LEU A 443 -10.32 10.35 -14.13
CA LEU A 443 -11.61 9.84 -14.55
C LEU A 443 -11.67 9.67 -16.07
N ASP A 444 -11.22 10.68 -16.80
CA ASP A 444 -11.21 10.66 -18.26
C ASP A 444 -10.27 9.58 -18.82
N LEU A 445 -9.08 9.45 -18.24
CA LEU A 445 -8.04 8.55 -18.75
C LEU A 445 -8.25 7.09 -18.37
N PHE A 446 -8.73 6.81 -17.15
CA PHE A 446 -8.81 5.43 -16.65
C PHE A 446 -10.24 4.86 -16.63
N TRP A 447 -11.25 5.67 -16.31
CA TRP A 447 -12.64 5.16 -16.28
C TRP A 447 -13.36 5.22 -17.62
N GLU A 448 -13.23 6.30 -18.38
CA GLU A 448 -13.90 6.45 -19.70
C GLU A 448 -15.40 6.09 -19.62
N ASP A 449 -16.08 6.58 -18.56
CA ASP A 449 -17.47 6.28 -18.23
C ASP A 449 -17.84 4.78 -18.04
N LYS A 450 -16.84 3.90 -17.85
CA LYS A 450 -17.04 2.50 -17.49
C LYS A 450 -16.99 2.27 -15.98
N PRO A 451 -17.56 1.18 -15.46
CA PRO A 451 -17.52 0.93 -14.01
C PRO A 451 -16.11 0.57 -13.52
N LEU A 452 -15.27 -0.11 -14.32
CA LEU A 452 -13.93 -0.52 -13.95
C LEU A 452 -12.88 0.38 -14.61
N PRO A 453 -11.81 0.79 -13.88
CA PRO A 453 -10.69 1.52 -14.48
C PRO A 453 -9.81 0.62 -15.35
N LYS A 454 -9.06 1.20 -16.27
CA LYS A 454 -8.01 0.53 -17.06
C LYS A 454 -6.84 0.12 -16.16
N ALA A 455 -6.15 -0.96 -16.55
CA ALA A 455 -4.89 -1.37 -15.94
C ALA A 455 -3.75 -0.37 -16.21
N SER A 456 -3.75 0.31 -17.35
CA SER A 456 -2.83 1.41 -17.66
C SER A 456 -3.40 2.28 -18.78
N LEU A 457 -2.73 3.38 -19.13
CA LEU A 457 -3.20 4.22 -20.24
C LEU A 457 -3.27 3.46 -21.57
N LYS A 458 -2.37 2.49 -21.77
CA LYS A 458 -2.24 1.74 -23.04
C LYS A 458 -2.88 0.35 -23.02
N THR A 459 -3.41 -0.09 -21.85
CA THR A 459 -4.07 -1.41 -21.73
C THR A 459 -5.51 -1.29 -21.26
N GLY A 460 -6.44 -1.83 -22.01
CA GLY A 460 -7.88 -1.57 -21.87
C GLY A 460 -8.65 -2.48 -20.91
N HIS A 461 -8.02 -3.52 -20.33
CA HIS A 461 -8.65 -4.39 -19.33
C HIS A 461 -8.47 -3.83 -17.89
N TYR A 462 -9.19 -4.37 -16.92
CA TYR A 462 -8.98 -4.14 -15.50
C TYR A 462 -7.98 -5.15 -14.93
N GLU A 463 -6.99 -4.67 -14.17
CA GLU A 463 -6.06 -5.54 -13.45
C GLU A 463 -5.48 -4.81 -12.23
N THR A 464 -5.50 -5.45 -11.07
CA THR A 464 -5.10 -4.81 -9.79
C THR A 464 -3.60 -4.61 -9.62
N ILE A 465 -2.78 -5.29 -10.41
CA ILE A 465 -1.31 -5.22 -10.29
C ILE A 465 -0.77 -3.79 -10.45
N THR A 466 -1.44 -2.96 -11.22
CA THR A 466 -1.10 -1.55 -11.46
C THR A 466 -1.79 -0.58 -10.50
N GLY A 467 -2.49 -1.09 -9.48
CA GLY A 467 -3.06 -0.30 -8.37
C GLY A 467 -4.26 0.56 -8.76
N CYS A 468 -5.23 0.00 -9.47
CA CYS A 468 -6.52 0.65 -9.71
C CYS A 468 -7.21 1.06 -8.40
N ASP A 469 -7.07 0.26 -7.37
CA ASP A 469 -7.58 0.49 -6.03
C ASP A 469 -6.83 1.61 -5.29
N SER A 470 -5.54 1.78 -5.54
CA SER A 470 -4.74 2.89 -5.02
C SER A 470 -5.23 4.24 -5.57
N LEU A 471 -5.53 4.29 -6.88
CA LEU A 471 -6.15 5.47 -7.48
C LEU A 471 -7.55 5.73 -6.90
N ALA A 472 -8.36 4.67 -6.73
CA ALA A 472 -9.69 4.79 -6.14
C ALA A 472 -9.65 5.38 -4.72
N LEU A 473 -8.70 4.95 -3.88
CA LEU A 473 -8.50 5.53 -2.54
C LEU A 473 -8.07 7.00 -2.60
N ALA A 474 -7.20 7.37 -3.55
CA ALA A 474 -6.78 8.77 -3.72
C ALA A 474 -7.95 9.66 -4.14
N LEU A 475 -8.79 9.20 -5.08
CA LEU A 475 -10.01 9.92 -5.48
C LEU A 475 -11.03 10.00 -4.35
N PHE A 476 -11.08 9.01 -3.47
CA PHE A 476 -11.93 9.06 -2.29
C PHE A 476 -11.43 10.10 -1.28
N ASP A 477 -10.13 10.17 -1.03
CA ASP A 477 -9.51 11.20 -0.18
C ASP A 477 -9.76 12.61 -0.77
N LEU A 478 -9.61 12.77 -2.07
CA LEU A 478 -9.92 14.01 -2.77
C LEU A 478 -11.42 14.38 -2.64
N HIS A 479 -12.34 13.40 -2.79
CA HIS A 479 -13.77 13.61 -2.55
C HIS A 479 -14.06 14.13 -1.14
N LEU A 480 -13.51 13.46 -0.13
CA LEU A 480 -13.70 13.87 1.27
C LEU A 480 -13.16 15.28 1.53
N THR A 481 -12.01 15.59 0.94
CA THR A 481 -11.34 16.89 1.07
C THR A 481 -12.15 18.01 0.40
N THR A 482 -12.60 17.80 -0.85
CA THR A 482 -13.42 18.77 -1.61
C THR A 482 -14.73 19.10 -0.89
N LEU A 483 -15.36 18.12 -0.26
CA LEU A 483 -16.62 18.31 0.47
C LEU A 483 -16.45 18.59 1.98
N HIS A 484 -15.20 18.75 2.44
CA HIS A 484 -14.88 18.96 3.87
C HIS A 484 -15.45 17.89 4.81
N ILE A 485 -15.52 16.65 4.35
CA ILE A 485 -16.01 15.52 5.15
C ILE A 485 -14.89 15.03 6.07
N THR A 486 -15.08 15.13 7.38
CA THR A 486 -14.10 14.72 8.41
C THR A 486 -14.48 13.43 9.15
N ALA A 487 -15.70 12.93 8.99
CA ALA A 487 -16.18 11.72 9.65
C ALA A 487 -15.52 10.43 9.14
N VAL A 488 -14.95 10.48 7.93
CA VAL A 488 -14.20 9.39 7.31
C VAL A 488 -12.81 9.90 6.96
N SER A 489 -11.78 9.14 7.20
CA SER A 489 -10.40 9.47 6.84
C SER A 489 -9.76 8.36 6.03
N ILE A 490 -8.88 8.72 5.12
CA ILE A 490 -8.05 7.78 4.36
C ILE A 490 -6.64 7.85 4.93
N PRO A 491 -6.12 6.77 5.54
CA PRO A 491 -4.74 6.73 5.97
C PRO A 491 -3.77 6.84 4.78
N CYS A 492 -2.59 7.40 5.03
CA CYS A 492 -1.53 7.47 4.04
C CYS A 492 -1.32 6.12 3.34
N ASN A 493 -1.35 6.11 2.00
CA ASN A 493 -1.16 4.90 1.23
C ASN A 493 0.32 4.70 0.91
N THR A 494 0.93 3.71 1.55
CA THR A 494 2.31 3.25 1.31
C THR A 494 2.35 1.75 0.99
N LEU A 495 1.26 1.16 0.54
CA LEU A 495 1.18 -0.28 0.32
C LEU A 495 1.83 -0.73 -1.00
N ASP A 496 2.01 0.19 -1.91
CA ASP A 496 2.59 -0.04 -3.23
C ASP A 496 4.13 0.14 -3.23
N ARG A 497 4.80 -0.27 -2.14
CA ARG A 497 6.24 -0.11 -1.93
C ARG A 497 7.00 -1.43 -1.81
#